data_44ef701a906b1841540445082469c54d
#
_entry.id   44ef701a906b1841540445082469c54d
#
_cell.length_a   1.000
_cell.length_b   1.000
_cell.length_c   1.000
_cell.angle_alpha   90.00
_cell.angle_beta   90.00
_cell.angle_gamma   90.00
#
_symmetry.space_group_name_H-M   'P 1'
#
loop_
_entity.id
_entity.type
_entity.pdbx_description
1 polymer ?
#
loop_
_entity_poly.entity_id
_entity_poly.type
_entity_poly.pdbx_seq_one_letter_code
_entity_poly.pdbx_strand_id
1 'polypeptide(L)'
;MDDTTRPSTIVLVHGLWMTPLSWENWVSHYRAKGFTVLAPGYPGFEIEVSGLRENPDVIANLTVAETVDHLAATIEKVETPPIIMGHSFGGTLTQLLLARGLGSAGVAIDSAPTEGVRVNPPSQGKSLFPALKNPANRHRAFGFTPEEFHYAFTNTMSEEESKEVWDRYHIPAPGNWIWEYGLIANFKPGHQATWVDYKADRAPLLFIGGGEDHIMPPSVNKSNANHYKKSPALTEYHEFEGRDHWTCGAPGWEAVADYALTWALEHAQRRPHETAAGA
;
A
#
# COMPACT_ATOMS: atom_id res chain seq x y z
N MET A 1 24.85 -23.46 5.30
CA MET A 1 24.36 -22.38 4.41
C MET A 1 24.30 -21.15 5.28
N ASP A 2 24.98 -20.11 4.86
CA ASP A 2 25.14 -18.90 5.70
C ASP A 2 23.78 -18.21 5.84
N ASP A 3 23.28 -18.14 7.07
CA ASP A 3 21.95 -17.62 7.44
C ASP A 3 21.88 -16.07 7.36
N THR A 4 23.02 -15.44 7.06
CA THR A 4 23.19 -13.98 7.03
C THR A 4 22.57 -13.31 5.79
N THR A 5 22.01 -14.08 4.85
CA THR A 5 21.47 -13.57 3.56
C THR A 5 19.94 -13.55 3.48
N ARG A 6 19.26 -14.08 4.48
CA ARG A 6 17.79 -14.05 4.54
C ARG A 6 17.31 -12.70 5.08
N PRO A 7 16.23 -12.11 4.49
CA PRO A 7 15.67 -10.89 5.06
C PRO A 7 15.14 -11.17 6.48
N SER A 8 15.62 -10.39 7.44
CA SER A 8 15.19 -10.44 8.85
C SER A 8 14.25 -9.30 9.21
N THR A 9 14.10 -8.34 8.31
CA THR A 9 13.26 -7.15 8.51
C THR A 9 12.12 -7.11 7.50
N ILE A 10 10.94 -6.74 8.00
CA ILE A 10 9.73 -6.49 7.21
C ILE A 10 9.33 -5.04 7.40
N VAL A 11 9.07 -4.33 6.31
CA VAL A 11 8.55 -2.96 6.31
C VAL A 11 7.11 -2.98 5.83
N LEU A 12 6.19 -2.48 6.67
CA LEU A 12 4.75 -2.42 6.39
C LEU A 12 4.33 -0.99 6.07
N VAL A 13 3.81 -0.76 4.86
CA VAL A 13 3.44 0.56 4.35
C VAL A 13 1.92 0.67 4.29
N HIS A 14 1.33 1.56 5.11
CA HIS A 14 -0.12 1.71 5.20
C HIS A 14 -0.73 2.39 3.97
N GLY A 15 -2.05 2.29 3.82
CA GLY A 15 -2.83 2.93 2.75
C GLY A 15 -3.26 4.36 3.10
N LEU A 16 -4.01 4.98 2.16
CA LEU A 16 -4.75 6.20 2.43
C LEU A 16 -5.86 5.91 3.45
N TRP A 17 -6.30 6.96 4.16
CA TRP A 17 -7.34 6.92 5.20
C TRP A 17 -6.99 6.11 6.44
N MET A 18 -5.74 5.61 6.54
CA MET A 18 -5.22 4.82 7.65
C MET A 18 -3.88 5.38 8.13
N THR A 19 -3.44 4.92 9.29
CA THR A 19 -2.10 5.16 9.86
C THR A 19 -1.34 3.83 10.01
N PRO A 20 -0.09 3.83 10.47
CA PRO A 20 0.62 2.60 10.84
C PRO A 20 -0.14 1.70 11.82
N LEU A 21 -1.10 2.24 12.57
CA LEU A 21 -1.94 1.47 13.48
C LEU A 21 -2.71 0.35 12.76
N SER A 22 -3.05 0.53 11.48
CA SER A 22 -3.72 -0.50 10.68
C SER A 22 -2.93 -1.81 10.57
N TRP A 23 -1.63 -1.78 10.86
CA TRP A 23 -0.75 -2.92 10.83
C TRP A 23 -0.49 -3.57 12.20
N GLU A 24 -1.15 -3.13 13.29
CA GLU A 24 -0.84 -3.59 14.65
C GLU A 24 -0.85 -5.12 14.81
N ASN A 25 -1.81 -5.78 14.15
CA ASN A 25 -1.93 -7.23 14.15
C ASN A 25 -0.76 -7.90 13.39
N TRP A 26 -0.42 -7.43 12.21
CA TRP A 26 0.68 -7.94 11.39
C TRP A 26 2.03 -7.71 12.07
N VAL A 27 2.23 -6.54 12.69
CA VAL A 27 3.43 -6.24 13.48
C VAL A 27 3.62 -7.27 14.58
N SER A 28 2.56 -7.55 15.36
CA SER A 28 2.60 -8.53 16.44
C SER A 28 2.85 -9.94 15.91
N HIS A 29 2.16 -10.32 14.84
CA HIS A 29 2.26 -11.65 14.22
C HIS A 29 3.66 -11.93 13.66
N TYR A 30 4.24 -11.00 12.93
CA TYR A 30 5.56 -11.19 12.34
C TYR A 30 6.69 -11.08 13.39
N ARG A 31 6.52 -10.24 14.41
CA ARG A 31 7.45 -10.20 15.55
C ARG A 31 7.46 -11.53 16.30
N ALA A 32 6.30 -12.16 16.51
CA ALA A 32 6.20 -13.48 17.12
C ALA A 32 6.90 -14.58 16.29
N LYS A 33 7.08 -14.37 14.97
CA LYS A 33 7.84 -15.24 14.07
C LYS A 33 9.35 -14.90 14.02
N GLY A 34 9.81 -13.92 14.80
CA GLY A 34 11.22 -13.56 14.92
C GLY A 34 11.71 -12.47 13.98
N PHE A 35 10.82 -11.78 13.25
CA PHE A 35 11.20 -10.67 12.36
C PHE A 35 11.30 -9.34 13.11
N THR A 36 12.24 -8.50 12.70
CA THR A 36 12.16 -7.06 12.94
C THR A 36 11.08 -6.46 12.05
N VAL A 37 10.09 -5.78 12.65
CA VAL A 37 8.98 -5.20 11.89
C VAL A 37 8.95 -3.70 12.07
N LEU A 38 9.05 -2.97 10.97
CA LEU A 38 8.92 -1.53 10.89
C LEU A 38 7.58 -1.19 10.21
N ALA A 39 6.81 -0.31 10.81
CA ALA A 39 5.60 0.25 10.22
C ALA A 39 5.71 1.78 10.25
N PRO A 40 6.51 2.38 9.34
CA PRO A 40 6.71 3.82 9.33
C PRO A 40 5.43 4.56 8.94
N GLY A 41 5.15 5.67 9.62
CA GLY A 41 4.17 6.65 9.17
C GLY A 41 4.71 7.47 8.00
N TYR A 42 3.82 8.16 7.30
CA TYR A 42 4.20 9.20 6.34
C TYR A 42 4.57 10.49 7.09
N PRO A 43 5.26 11.45 6.46
CA PRO A 43 5.51 12.74 7.10
C PRO A 43 4.22 13.38 7.63
N GLY A 44 4.20 13.79 8.90
CA GLY A 44 3.01 14.30 9.59
C GLY A 44 2.11 13.23 10.24
N PHE A 45 2.42 11.94 10.08
CA PHE A 45 1.66 10.83 10.66
C PHE A 45 2.24 10.33 12.00
N GLU A 46 3.11 11.12 12.61
CA GLU A 46 3.58 10.92 13.99
C GLU A 46 2.50 11.23 15.02
N ILE A 47 1.40 11.82 14.56
CA ILE A 47 0.22 12.18 15.36
C ILE A 47 -0.74 10.98 15.39
N GLU A 48 -1.34 10.74 16.54
CA GLU A 48 -2.33 9.66 16.68
C GLU A 48 -3.62 9.94 15.89
N VAL A 49 -4.41 8.88 15.66
CA VAL A 49 -5.67 8.94 14.88
C VAL A 49 -6.59 10.08 15.30
N SER A 50 -6.79 10.28 16.62
CA SER A 50 -7.62 11.38 17.15
C SER A 50 -7.10 12.75 16.73
N GLY A 51 -5.80 12.98 16.88
CA GLY A 51 -5.19 14.26 16.54
C GLY A 51 -5.22 14.56 15.03
N LEU A 52 -5.04 13.54 14.17
CA LEU A 52 -5.18 13.68 12.72
C LEU A 52 -6.63 13.94 12.28
N ARG A 53 -7.62 13.46 13.03
CA ARG A 53 -9.04 13.80 12.79
C ARG A 53 -9.37 15.24 13.20
N GLU A 54 -8.81 15.69 14.33
CA GLU A 54 -9.03 17.04 14.83
C GLU A 54 -8.32 18.10 13.98
N ASN A 55 -7.13 17.79 13.48
CA ASN A 55 -6.33 18.70 12.65
C ASN A 55 -5.77 17.96 11.40
N PRO A 56 -6.61 17.65 10.41
CA PRO A 56 -6.18 16.96 9.21
C PRO A 56 -5.35 17.84 8.25
N ASP A 57 -5.28 19.13 8.46
CA ASP A 57 -4.57 20.07 7.58
C ASP A 57 -3.05 19.83 7.59
N VAL A 58 -2.51 19.21 8.65
CA VAL A 58 -1.08 18.86 8.75
C VAL A 58 -0.63 17.91 7.65
N ILE A 59 -1.52 17.11 7.09
CA ILE A 59 -1.23 16.15 6.01
C ILE A 59 -1.83 16.55 4.65
N ALA A 60 -2.62 17.64 4.60
CA ALA A 60 -3.39 17.99 3.39
C ALA A 60 -2.52 18.26 2.14
N ASN A 61 -1.30 18.73 2.33
CA ASN A 61 -0.38 19.08 1.24
C ASN A 61 0.75 18.07 1.04
N LEU A 62 0.71 16.94 1.73
CA LEU A 62 1.72 15.89 1.57
C LEU A 62 1.79 15.43 0.11
N THR A 63 2.99 15.23 -0.41
CA THR A 63 3.21 14.72 -1.76
C THR A 63 3.65 13.25 -1.74
N VAL A 64 3.39 12.56 -2.84
CA VAL A 64 3.87 11.17 -3.02
C VAL A 64 5.39 11.12 -3.03
N ALA A 65 6.05 12.09 -3.67
CA ALA A 65 7.51 12.13 -3.75
C ALA A 65 8.15 12.25 -2.36
N GLU A 66 7.70 13.20 -1.53
CA GLU A 66 8.18 13.35 -0.14
C GLU A 66 7.96 12.09 0.69
N THR A 67 6.82 11.43 0.49
CA THR A 67 6.51 10.18 1.20
C THR A 67 7.43 9.04 0.77
N VAL A 68 7.68 8.88 -0.53
CA VAL A 68 8.60 7.85 -1.04
C VAL A 68 10.03 8.13 -0.55
N ASP A 69 10.48 9.38 -0.53
CA ASP A 69 11.82 9.77 -0.03
C ASP A 69 11.95 9.48 1.47
N HIS A 70 10.93 9.78 2.25
CA HIS A 70 10.89 9.48 3.69
C HIS A 70 10.94 7.96 3.98
N LEU A 71 10.14 7.17 3.26
CA LEU A 71 10.15 5.71 3.38
C LEU A 71 11.47 5.12 2.92
N ALA A 72 12.03 5.60 1.82
CA ALA A 72 13.35 5.18 1.31
C ALA A 72 14.44 5.42 2.35
N ALA A 73 14.51 6.62 2.93
CA ALA A 73 15.47 6.95 3.99
C ALA A 73 15.33 6.08 5.24
N THR A 74 14.14 5.55 5.51
CA THR A 74 13.91 4.59 6.60
C THR A 74 14.43 3.19 6.24
N ILE A 75 14.18 2.75 5.00
CA ILE A 75 14.59 1.44 4.50
C ILE A 75 16.11 1.36 4.34
N GLU A 76 16.76 2.42 3.89
CA GLU A 76 18.21 2.50 3.69
C GLU A 76 19.04 2.36 4.98
N LYS A 77 18.39 2.54 6.16
CA LYS A 77 19.02 2.30 7.46
C LYS A 77 19.03 0.84 7.88
N VAL A 78 18.31 -0.01 7.15
CA VAL A 78 18.24 -1.45 7.44
C VAL A 78 19.46 -2.14 6.83
N GLU A 79 20.19 -2.93 7.62
CA GLU A 79 21.46 -3.55 7.19
C GLU A 79 21.31 -4.50 5.99
N THR A 80 20.19 -5.25 5.94
CA THR A 80 19.90 -6.18 4.85
C THR A 80 18.61 -5.75 4.16
N PRO A 81 18.50 -5.86 2.80
CA PRO A 81 17.29 -5.47 2.09
C PRO A 81 16.05 -6.13 2.69
N PRO A 82 15.07 -5.36 3.20
CA PRO A 82 13.89 -5.91 3.85
C PRO A 82 12.89 -6.47 2.85
N ILE A 83 11.91 -7.23 3.33
CA ILE A 83 10.65 -7.45 2.62
C ILE A 83 9.80 -6.19 2.81
N ILE A 84 9.26 -5.64 1.72
CA ILE A 84 8.38 -4.46 1.76
C ILE A 84 6.96 -4.91 1.42
N MET A 85 6.00 -4.68 2.31
CA MET A 85 4.60 -5.00 2.10
C MET A 85 3.75 -3.75 2.25
N GLY A 86 2.88 -3.48 1.30
CA GLY A 86 2.03 -2.29 1.33
C GLY A 86 0.58 -2.59 0.99
N HIS A 87 -0.34 -1.93 1.69
CA HIS A 87 -1.77 -2.05 1.49
C HIS A 87 -2.32 -0.81 0.76
N SER A 88 -3.24 -1.00 -0.16
CA SER A 88 -3.92 0.08 -0.89
C SER A 88 -2.90 1.01 -1.59
N PHE A 89 -2.89 2.31 -1.30
CA PHE A 89 -1.86 3.21 -1.81
C PHE A 89 -0.45 2.85 -1.30
N GLY A 90 -0.33 2.21 -0.14
CA GLY A 90 0.93 1.61 0.33
C GLY A 90 1.47 0.54 -0.63
N GLY A 91 0.60 -0.17 -1.35
CA GLY A 91 0.98 -1.07 -2.43
C GLY A 91 1.58 -0.34 -3.64
N THR A 92 1.06 0.85 -4.00
CA THR A 92 1.67 1.74 -4.98
C THR A 92 3.05 2.20 -4.52
N LEU A 93 3.18 2.64 -3.26
CA LEU A 93 4.47 3.05 -2.68
C LEU A 93 5.47 1.89 -2.65
N THR A 94 5.02 0.67 -2.36
CA THR A 94 5.86 -0.54 -2.45
C THR A 94 6.44 -0.71 -3.86
N GLN A 95 5.64 -0.55 -4.90
CA GLN A 95 6.10 -0.63 -6.29
C GLN A 95 7.16 0.45 -6.59
N LEU A 96 6.94 1.70 -6.11
CA LEU A 96 7.89 2.82 -6.28
C LEU A 96 9.21 2.57 -5.54
N LEU A 97 9.16 2.00 -4.33
CA LEU A 97 10.36 1.65 -3.55
C LEU A 97 11.15 0.53 -4.23
N LEU A 98 10.48 -0.51 -4.75
CA LEU A 98 11.13 -1.55 -5.54
C LEU A 98 11.76 -1.00 -6.83
N ALA A 99 11.11 -0.05 -7.49
CA ALA A 99 11.65 0.61 -8.69
C ALA A 99 12.91 1.44 -8.39
N ARG A 100 13.13 1.86 -7.13
CA ARG A 100 14.37 2.47 -6.64
C ARG A 100 15.44 1.45 -6.24
N GLY A 101 15.20 0.15 -6.44
CA GLY A 101 16.13 -0.91 -6.06
C GLY A 101 16.11 -1.27 -4.57
N LEU A 102 15.14 -0.77 -3.81
CA LEU A 102 14.98 -1.08 -2.39
C LEU A 102 14.21 -2.38 -2.19
N GLY A 103 14.51 -3.06 -1.08
CA GLY A 103 13.86 -4.31 -0.71
C GLY A 103 14.38 -5.56 -1.41
N SER A 104 14.18 -6.71 -0.79
CA SER A 104 14.51 -8.05 -1.32
C SER A 104 13.32 -8.73 -1.99
N ALA A 105 12.09 -8.40 -1.58
CA ALA A 105 10.82 -8.78 -2.18
C ALA A 105 9.76 -7.74 -1.84
N GLY A 106 8.74 -7.62 -2.65
CA GLY A 106 7.59 -6.77 -2.41
C GLY A 106 6.27 -7.52 -2.41
N VAL A 107 5.33 -7.07 -1.58
CA VAL A 107 3.93 -7.53 -1.60
C VAL A 107 3.02 -6.31 -1.64
N ALA A 108 2.21 -6.20 -2.67
CA ALA A 108 1.25 -5.13 -2.89
C ALA A 108 -0.17 -5.69 -2.69
N ILE A 109 -0.78 -5.35 -1.55
CA ILE A 109 -2.07 -5.90 -1.11
C ILE A 109 -3.16 -4.90 -1.44
N ASP A 110 -4.18 -5.30 -2.19
CA ASP A 110 -5.29 -4.45 -2.65
C ASP A 110 -4.77 -3.11 -3.20
N SER A 111 -3.71 -3.20 -4.03
CA SER A 111 -2.90 -2.04 -4.42
C SER A 111 -3.68 -1.04 -5.26
N ALA A 112 -3.56 0.24 -4.92
CA ALA A 112 -3.91 1.29 -5.85
C ALA A 112 -3.04 1.22 -7.12
N PRO A 113 -3.54 1.73 -8.26
CA PRO A 113 -2.82 1.65 -9.52
C PRO A 113 -1.60 2.57 -9.54
N THR A 114 -0.50 2.11 -10.15
CA THR A 114 0.59 2.96 -10.61
C THR A 114 0.22 3.61 -11.95
N GLU A 115 0.96 4.63 -12.37
CA GLU A 115 0.67 5.39 -13.59
C GLU A 115 0.57 4.47 -14.83
N GLY A 116 -0.49 4.62 -15.58
CA GLY A 116 -0.77 3.88 -16.82
C GLY A 116 -1.75 2.71 -16.67
N VAL A 117 -2.05 2.29 -15.46
CA VAL A 117 -3.10 1.28 -15.20
C VAL A 117 -4.47 1.93 -15.34
N ARG A 118 -5.21 1.58 -16.40
CA ARG A 118 -6.46 2.26 -16.83
C ARG A 118 -7.71 1.40 -16.64
N VAL A 119 -7.82 0.75 -15.51
CA VAL A 119 -9.01 -0.04 -15.17
C VAL A 119 -9.81 0.72 -14.13
N ASN A 120 -11.05 1.04 -14.44
CA ASN A 120 -11.95 1.81 -13.57
C ASN A 120 -13.27 1.06 -13.41
N PRO A 121 -13.35 0.05 -12.54
CA PRO A 121 -14.59 -0.67 -12.28
C PRO A 121 -15.67 0.23 -11.66
N PRO A 122 -16.96 -0.03 -11.89
CA PRO A 122 -18.04 0.79 -11.34
C PRO A 122 -18.02 0.90 -9.80
N SER A 123 -17.64 -0.17 -9.09
CA SER A 123 -17.50 -0.16 -7.63
C SER A 123 -16.42 0.82 -7.17
N GLN A 124 -15.25 0.84 -7.84
CA GLN A 124 -14.19 1.83 -7.59
C GLN A 124 -14.69 3.25 -7.80
N GLY A 125 -15.38 3.50 -8.93
CA GLY A 125 -15.97 4.81 -9.20
C GLY A 125 -16.94 5.27 -8.12
N LYS A 126 -17.80 4.36 -7.63
CA LYS A 126 -18.73 4.65 -6.53
C LYS A 126 -17.98 4.90 -5.21
N SER A 127 -16.95 4.12 -4.89
CA SER A 127 -16.12 4.28 -3.69
C SER A 127 -15.39 5.63 -3.67
N LEU A 128 -14.86 6.08 -4.81
CA LEU A 128 -14.11 7.33 -4.90
C LEU A 128 -15.00 8.56 -5.15
N PHE A 129 -16.27 8.38 -5.53
CA PHE A 129 -17.18 9.48 -5.84
C PHE A 129 -17.31 10.51 -4.70
N PRO A 130 -17.39 10.15 -3.41
CA PRO A 130 -17.44 11.13 -2.33
C PRO A 130 -16.26 12.10 -2.33
N ALA A 131 -15.05 11.61 -2.63
CA ALA A 131 -13.85 12.42 -2.71
C ALA A 131 -13.83 13.28 -3.99
N LEU A 132 -14.29 12.72 -5.11
CA LEU A 132 -14.17 13.32 -6.45
C LEU A 132 -15.33 14.27 -6.80
N LYS A 133 -16.51 14.13 -6.17
CA LYS A 133 -17.69 14.98 -6.45
C LYS A 133 -17.48 16.46 -6.16
N ASN A 134 -16.51 16.81 -5.29
CA ASN A 134 -16.19 18.17 -4.94
C ASN A 134 -14.73 18.51 -5.29
N PRO A 135 -14.46 19.34 -6.31
CA PRO A 135 -13.11 19.73 -6.70
C PRO A 135 -12.27 20.39 -5.58
N ALA A 136 -12.92 21.03 -4.59
CA ALA A 136 -12.22 21.61 -3.45
C ALA A 136 -11.48 20.56 -2.60
N ASN A 137 -11.91 19.29 -2.65
CA ASN A 137 -11.23 18.19 -1.96
C ASN A 137 -9.79 17.99 -2.44
N ARG A 138 -9.43 18.45 -3.65
CA ARG A 138 -8.05 18.41 -4.14
C ARG A 138 -7.06 19.19 -3.26
N HIS A 139 -7.53 20.18 -2.53
CA HIS A 139 -6.68 21.11 -1.76
C HIS A 139 -6.86 20.97 -0.24
N ARG A 140 -7.46 19.89 0.21
CA ARG A 140 -7.65 19.60 1.62
C ARG A 140 -7.61 18.11 1.90
N ALA A 141 -7.45 17.74 3.15
CA ALA A 141 -7.66 16.36 3.57
C ALA A 141 -9.15 15.99 3.47
N PHE A 142 -9.44 14.78 3.01
CA PHE A 142 -10.79 14.23 2.83
C PHE A 142 -10.93 12.91 3.58
N GLY A 143 -11.98 12.78 4.38
CA GLY A 143 -12.35 11.54 5.08
C GLY A 143 -13.70 11.00 4.61
N PHE A 144 -13.90 9.71 4.73
CA PHE A 144 -15.18 9.04 4.51
C PHE A 144 -16.07 9.16 5.74
N THR A 145 -17.40 9.25 5.53
CA THR A 145 -18.37 8.93 6.60
C THR A 145 -18.31 7.42 6.92
N PRO A 146 -18.88 6.98 8.07
CA PRO A 146 -18.94 5.55 8.37
C PRO A 146 -19.61 4.72 7.26
N GLU A 147 -20.67 5.24 6.64
CA GLU A 147 -21.42 4.55 5.56
C GLU A 147 -20.61 4.50 4.25
N GLU A 148 -19.92 5.60 3.91
CA GLU A 148 -19.03 5.63 2.75
C GLU A 148 -17.84 4.69 2.94
N PHE A 149 -17.31 4.61 4.16
CA PHE A 149 -16.24 3.70 4.54
C PHE A 149 -16.69 2.24 4.51
N HIS A 150 -17.87 1.95 5.05
CA HIS A 150 -18.45 0.61 4.98
C HIS A 150 -18.56 0.13 3.53
N TYR A 151 -19.10 0.96 2.64
CA TYR A 151 -19.18 0.59 1.23
C TYR A 151 -17.81 0.35 0.59
N ALA A 152 -16.83 1.20 0.88
CA ALA A 152 -15.54 1.21 0.18
C ALA A 152 -14.52 0.23 0.76
N PHE A 153 -14.51 0.00 2.08
CA PHE A 153 -13.46 -0.70 2.81
C PHE A 153 -13.91 -2.02 3.44
N THR A 154 -15.12 -2.04 3.99
CA THR A 154 -15.58 -3.11 4.91
C THR A 154 -16.93 -3.67 4.48
N ASN A 155 -17.16 -3.74 3.17
CA ASN A 155 -18.46 -4.11 2.59
C ASN A 155 -18.88 -5.57 2.84
N THR A 156 -17.99 -6.42 3.34
CA THR A 156 -18.31 -7.80 3.73
C THR A 156 -18.60 -7.96 5.23
N MET A 157 -18.43 -6.88 6.01
CA MET A 157 -18.68 -6.85 7.45
C MET A 157 -20.08 -6.31 7.74
N SER A 158 -20.57 -6.47 8.97
CA SER A 158 -21.78 -5.76 9.43
C SER A 158 -21.49 -4.25 9.57
N GLU A 159 -22.54 -3.42 9.55
CA GLU A 159 -22.40 -1.97 9.76
C GLU A 159 -21.79 -1.64 11.13
N GLU A 160 -22.09 -2.43 12.16
CA GLU A 160 -21.57 -2.26 13.52
C GLU A 160 -20.06 -2.55 13.55
N GLU A 161 -19.62 -3.69 13.04
CA GLU A 161 -18.20 -4.04 12.93
C GLU A 161 -17.44 -3.03 12.07
N SER A 162 -18.02 -2.62 10.95
CA SER A 162 -17.47 -1.59 10.08
C SER A 162 -17.24 -0.27 10.81
N LYS A 163 -18.22 0.13 11.64
CA LYS A 163 -18.08 1.34 12.43
C LYS A 163 -16.98 1.24 13.48
N GLU A 164 -16.78 0.09 14.10
CA GLU A 164 -15.67 -0.13 15.04
C GLU A 164 -14.30 0.03 14.32
N VAL A 165 -14.18 -0.52 13.11
CA VAL A 165 -12.98 -0.35 12.27
C VAL A 165 -12.79 1.14 11.92
N TRP A 166 -13.84 1.82 11.50
CA TRP A 166 -13.80 3.26 11.20
C TRP A 166 -13.40 4.08 12.42
N ASP A 167 -14.01 3.83 13.58
CA ASP A 167 -13.73 4.53 14.82
C ASP A 167 -12.27 4.35 15.27
N ARG A 168 -11.67 3.19 15.02
CA ARG A 168 -10.32 2.89 15.46
C ARG A 168 -9.25 3.41 14.50
N TYR A 169 -9.44 3.27 13.19
CA TYR A 169 -8.35 3.41 12.22
C TYR A 169 -8.49 4.55 11.23
N HIS A 170 -9.73 4.94 10.89
CA HIS A 170 -9.94 5.90 9.82
C HIS A 170 -9.46 7.30 10.18
N ILE A 171 -8.74 7.94 9.26
CA ILE A 171 -8.36 9.35 9.27
C ILE A 171 -8.68 9.98 7.91
N PRO A 172 -8.80 11.31 7.81
CA PRO A 172 -8.76 11.99 6.51
C PRO A 172 -7.43 11.71 5.79
N ALA A 173 -7.44 11.70 4.46
CA ALA A 173 -6.28 11.51 3.61
C ALA A 173 -6.03 12.74 2.72
N PRO A 174 -4.80 12.98 2.23
CA PRO A 174 -4.51 14.08 1.30
C PRO A 174 -5.35 13.96 0.03
N GLY A 175 -6.24 14.92 -0.21
CA GLY A 175 -7.17 14.86 -1.32
C GLY A 175 -6.50 15.00 -2.68
N ASN A 176 -5.36 15.71 -2.76
CA ASN A 176 -4.55 15.80 -3.97
C ASN A 176 -4.11 14.42 -4.49
N TRP A 177 -3.80 13.46 -3.60
CA TRP A 177 -3.41 12.10 -4.02
C TRP A 177 -4.53 11.40 -4.76
N ILE A 178 -5.78 11.54 -4.29
CA ILE A 178 -6.95 10.92 -4.92
C ILE A 178 -7.17 11.54 -6.31
N TRP A 179 -7.08 12.87 -6.41
CA TRP A 179 -7.28 13.59 -7.66
C TRP A 179 -6.15 13.39 -8.66
N GLU A 180 -4.90 13.49 -8.21
CA GLU A 180 -3.75 13.47 -9.12
C GLU A 180 -3.38 12.05 -9.53
N TYR A 181 -3.39 11.11 -8.60
CA TYR A 181 -2.91 9.76 -8.86
C TYR A 181 -4.03 8.73 -9.03
N GLY A 182 -5.17 8.91 -8.37
CA GLY A 182 -6.35 8.07 -8.59
C GLY A 182 -7.08 8.36 -9.91
N LEU A 183 -7.00 9.61 -10.41
CA LEU A 183 -7.73 10.03 -11.60
C LEU A 183 -6.79 10.52 -12.72
N ILE A 184 -6.01 11.57 -12.49
CA ILE A 184 -5.28 12.29 -13.55
C ILE A 184 -4.13 11.45 -14.11
N ALA A 185 -3.32 10.83 -13.27
CA ALA A 185 -2.15 10.06 -13.70
C ALA A 185 -2.53 8.89 -14.62
N ASN A 186 -3.70 8.29 -14.39
CA ASN A 186 -4.18 7.17 -15.21
C ASN A 186 -4.71 7.61 -16.59
N PHE A 187 -5.24 8.82 -16.70
CA PHE A 187 -5.77 9.34 -17.97
C PHE A 187 -4.78 10.21 -18.74
N LYS A 188 -3.82 10.81 -18.05
CA LYS A 188 -2.77 11.66 -18.64
C LYS A 188 -1.39 11.19 -18.19
N PRO A 189 -0.94 9.99 -18.63
CA PRO A 189 0.38 9.50 -18.27
C PRO A 189 1.47 10.45 -18.81
N GLY A 190 2.49 10.67 -18.03
CA GLY A 190 3.58 11.59 -18.36
C GLY A 190 4.70 11.59 -17.34
N HIS A 191 5.01 10.44 -16.76
CA HIS A 191 6.02 10.29 -15.72
C HIS A 191 5.67 11.08 -14.45
N GLN A 192 4.44 10.90 -13.99
CA GLN A 192 3.95 11.44 -12.72
C GLN A 192 4.66 10.76 -11.53
N ALA A 193 4.41 11.21 -10.32
CA ALA A 193 5.06 10.67 -9.12
C ALA A 193 4.78 9.18 -8.85
N THR A 194 3.74 8.59 -9.46
CA THR A 194 3.44 7.15 -9.38
C THR A 194 3.93 6.36 -10.59
N TRP A 195 4.77 6.95 -11.44
CA TRP A 195 5.34 6.27 -12.59
C TRP A 195 6.42 5.26 -12.17
N VAL A 196 6.41 4.10 -12.83
CA VAL A 196 7.45 3.07 -12.74
C VAL A 196 7.83 2.57 -14.14
N ASP A 197 9.08 2.17 -14.33
CA ASP A 197 9.44 1.42 -15.52
C ASP A 197 9.03 -0.05 -15.35
N TYR A 198 7.91 -0.41 -15.97
CA TYR A 198 7.37 -1.78 -15.92
C TYR A 198 8.25 -2.82 -16.60
N LYS A 199 9.32 -2.42 -17.27
CA LYS A 199 10.27 -3.34 -17.94
C LYS A 199 11.57 -3.49 -17.16
N ALA A 200 11.82 -2.64 -16.18
CA ALA A 200 13.03 -2.69 -15.38
C ALA A 200 13.15 -4.01 -14.60
N ASP A 201 14.37 -4.41 -14.36
CA ASP A 201 14.67 -5.44 -13.36
C ASP A 201 14.50 -4.86 -11.97
N ARG A 202 13.94 -5.64 -11.05
CA ARG A 202 13.67 -5.27 -9.65
C ARG A 202 13.57 -6.52 -8.77
N ALA A 203 13.40 -6.33 -7.48
CA ALA A 203 13.02 -7.42 -6.58
C ALA A 203 11.65 -8.04 -6.98
N PRO A 204 11.42 -9.33 -6.72
CA PRO A 204 10.15 -10.01 -6.96
C PRO A 204 8.98 -9.27 -6.32
N LEU A 205 7.82 -9.29 -6.97
CA LEU A 205 6.62 -8.59 -6.53
C LEU A 205 5.38 -9.49 -6.62
N LEU A 206 4.72 -9.67 -5.48
CA LEU A 206 3.40 -10.29 -5.38
C LEU A 206 2.33 -9.21 -5.32
N PHE A 207 1.28 -9.37 -6.11
CA PHE A 207 0.02 -8.66 -5.91
C PHE A 207 -0.98 -9.59 -5.23
N ILE A 208 -1.62 -9.12 -4.16
CA ILE A 208 -2.73 -9.78 -3.50
C ILE A 208 -3.97 -8.92 -3.74
N GLY A 209 -5.09 -9.53 -4.12
CA GLY A 209 -6.37 -8.85 -4.28
C GLY A 209 -7.47 -9.49 -3.46
N GLY A 210 -8.29 -8.69 -2.78
CA GLY A 210 -9.53 -9.10 -2.17
C GLY A 210 -10.64 -9.26 -3.21
N GLY A 211 -11.31 -10.44 -3.23
CA GLY A 211 -12.31 -10.77 -4.23
C GLY A 211 -13.54 -9.85 -4.22
N GLU A 212 -13.88 -9.30 -3.06
CA GLU A 212 -15.01 -8.41 -2.82
C GLU A 212 -14.59 -6.94 -2.59
N ASP A 213 -13.34 -6.58 -2.89
CA ASP A 213 -12.86 -5.21 -2.75
C ASP A 213 -13.59 -4.26 -3.70
N HIS A 214 -14.25 -3.25 -3.13
CA HIS A 214 -14.98 -2.25 -3.91
C HIS A 214 -14.13 -1.08 -4.37
N ILE A 215 -13.08 -0.71 -3.62
CA ILE A 215 -12.26 0.47 -3.95
C ILE A 215 -11.06 0.10 -4.83
N MET A 216 -10.43 -1.06 -4.62
CA MET A 216 -9.35 -1.60 -5.45
C MET A 216 -9.69 -3.02 -5.94
N PRO A 217 -10.77 -3.20 -6.72
CA PRO A 217 -11.25 -4.52 -7.12
C PRO A 217 -10.17 -5.40 -7.76
N PRO A 218 -10.36 -6.72 -7.78
CA PRO A 218 -9.40 -7.68 -8.35
C PRO A 218 -8.91 -7.34 -9.74
N SER A 219 -9.78 -6.76 -10.58
CA SER A 219 -9.43 -6.33 -11.94
C SER A 219 -8.35 -5.25 -11.98
N VAL A 220 -8.32 -4.35 -10.98
CA VAL A 220 -7.27 -3.32 -10.84
C VAL A 220 -5.95 -3.98 -10.48
N ASN A 221 -5.93 -4.89 -9.50
CA ASN A 221 -4.72 -5.58 -9.07
C ASN A 221 -4.19 -6.54 -10.16
N LYS A 222 -5.06 -7.25 -10.88
CA LYS A 222 -4.69 -8.04 -12.07
C LYS A 222 -4.08 -7.16 -13.16
N SER A 223 -4.62 -5.97 -13.38
CA SER A 223 -4.08 -5.03 -14.35
C SER A 223 -2.72 -4.49 -13.94
N ASN A 224 -2.54 -4.12 -12.65
CA ASN A 224 -1.22 -3.76 -12.11
C ASN A 224 -0.18 -4.84 -12.41
N ALA A 225 -0.44 -6.10 -12.01
CA ALA A 225 0.45 -7.22 -12.25
C ALA A 225 0.76 -7.44 -13.75
N ASN A 226 -0.26 -7.32 -14.59
CA ASN A 226 -0.13 -7.51 -16.03
C ASN A 226 0.78 -6.47 -16.73
N HIS A 227 0.92 -5.26 -16.17
CA HIS A 227 1.83 -4.27 -16.71
C HIS A 227 3.29 -4.71 -16.64
N TYR A 228 3.66 -5.54 -15.66
CA TYR A 228 5.01 -6.05 -15.46
C TYR A 228 5.37 -7.28 -16.32
N LYS A 229 4.49 -7.76 -17.20
CA LYS A 229 4.76 -8.96 -18.05
C LYS A 229 6.03 -8.91 -18.89
N LYS A 230 6.60 -7.72 -19.10
CA LYS A 230 7.84 -7.53 -19.87
C LYS A 230 9.05 -7.30 -18.99
N SER A 231 8.90 -7.27 -17.68
CA SER A 231 10.02 -7.25 -16.74
C SER A 231 10.69 -8.63 -16.68
N PRO A 232 12.01 -8.71 -16.54
CA PRO A 232 12.69 -9.98 -16.23
C PRO A 232 12.42 -10.44 -14.78
N ALA A 233 11.98 -9.53 -13.90
CA ALA A 233 11.69 -9.84 -12.51
C ALA A 233 10.36 -10.58 -12.36
N LEU A 234 10.31 -11.53 -11.42
CA LEU A 234 9.10 -12.26 -11.08
C LEU A 234 7.99 -11.30 -10.65
N THR A 235 6.81 -11.49 -11.21
CA THR A 235 5.55 -10.84 -10.77
C THR A 235 4.45 -11.87 -10.75
N GLU A 236 3.79 -12.00 -9.61
CA GLU A 236 2.65 -12.90 -9.44
C GLU A 236 1.44 -12.14 -8.89
N TYR A 237 0.28 -12.75 -9.06
CA TYR A 237 -1.00 -12.28 -8.55
C TYR A 237 -1.73 -13.42 -7.86
N HIS A 238 -2.24 -13.17 -6.67
CA HIS A 238 -3.11 -14.07 -5.91
C HIS A 238 -4.37 -13.35 -5.45
N GLU A 239 -5.52 -14.02 -5.53
CA GLU A 239 -6.79 -13.48 -5.08
C GLU A 239 -7.31 -14.27 -3.87
N PHE A 240 -7.69 -13.55 -2.83
CA PHE A 240 -8.41 -14.11 -1.70
C PHE A 240 -9.90 -13.85 -1.87
N GLU A 241 -10.65 -14.87 -2.21
CA GLU A 241 -12.11 -14.79 -2.36
C GLU A 241 -12.78 -14.33 -1.06
N GLY A 242 -13.88 -13.59 -1.19
CA GLY A 242 -14.70 -13.15 -0.07
C GLY A 242 -14.09 -12.05 0.82
N ARG A 243 -12.95 -11.47 0.42
CA ARG A 243 -12.30 -10.39 1.16
C ARG A 243 -12.56 -9.03 0.54
N ASP A 244 -12.87 -8.08 1.39
CA ASP A 244 -13.01 -6.66 1.05
C ASP A 244 -11.67 -5.92 1.16
N HIS A 245 -11.71 -4.60 1.05
CA HIS A 245 -10.50 -3.78 1.12
C HIS A 245 -9.81 -3.80 2.49
N TRP A 246 -10.53 -4.13 3.58
CA TRP A 246 -9.94 -4.30 4.90
C TRP A 246 -9.28 -5.68 5.09
N THR A 247 -8.79 -6.28 4.02
CA THR A 247 -8.13 -7.60 3.97
C THR A 247 -7.05 -7.76 5.05
N CYS A 248 -6.33 -6.70 5.39
CA CYS A 248 -5.25 -6.72 6.37
C CYS A 248 -5.73 -6.79 7.83
N GLY A 249 -7.01 -6.53 8.12
CA GLY A 249 -7.52 -6.51 9.49
C GLY A 249 -8.83 -7.28 9.67
N ALA A 250 -9.53 -7.65 8.58
CA ALA A 250 -10.75 -8.44 8.64
C ALA A 250 -10.49 -9.86 9.20
N PRO A 251 -11.48 -10.52 9.83
CA PRO A 251 -11.32 -11.86 10.40
C PRO A 251 -10.64 -12.83 9.43
N GLY A 252 -9.63 -13.56 9.89
CA GLY A 252 -8.82 -14.48 9.08
C GLY A 252 -7.70 -13.77 8.27
N TRP A 253 -7.36 -12.54 8.62
CA TRP A 253 -6.22 -11.80 8.06
C TRP A 253 -4.89 -12.57 8.18
N GLU A 254 -4.77 -13.47 9.16
CA GLU A 254 -3.57 -14.29 9.38
C GLU A 254 -3.23 -15.15 8.15
N ALA A 255 -4.24 -15.67 7.47
CA ALA A 255 -4.01 -16.46 6.25
C ALA A 255 -3.39 -15.62 5.14
N VAL A 256 -3.80 -14.37 5.01
CA VAL A 256 -3.20 -13.42 4.04
C VAL A 256 -1.78 -13.07 4.45
N ALA A 257 -1.55 -12.80 5.73
CA ALA A 257 -0.24 -12.48 6.27
C ALA A 257 0.76 -13.64 6.08
N ASP A 258 0.33 -14.87 6.39
CA ASP A 258 1.19 -16.05 6.24
C ASP A 258 1.49 -16.36 4.78
N TYR A 259 0.52 -16.21 3.88
CA TYR A 259 0.74 -16.36 2.44
C TYR A 259 1.74 -15.32 1.93
N ALA A 260 1.55 -14.05 2.27
CA ALA A 260 2.43 -12.96 1.87
C ALA A 260 3.87 -13.18 2.35
N LEU A 261 4.04 -13.59 3.61
CA LEU A 261 5.35 -13.86 4.19
C LEU A 261 6.01 -15.07 3.53
N THR A 262 5.29 -16.18 3.37
CA THR A 262 5.82 -17.41 2.76
C THR A 262 6.31 -17.14 1.36
N TRP A 263 5.47 -16.50 0.51
CA TRP A 263 5.85 -16.14 -0.85
C TRP A 263 7.08 -15.22 -0.88
N ALA A 264 7.09 -14.19 -0.05
CA ALA A 264 8.19 -13.24 -0.02
C ALA A 264 9.51 -13.89 0.39
N LEU A 265 9.50 -14.81 1.36
CA LEU A 265 10.70 -15.54 1.80
C LEU A 265 11.21 -16.54 0.75
N GLU A 266 10.31 -17.16 -0.01
CA GLU A 266 10.68 -18.09 -1.09
C GLU A 266 11.35 -17.37 -2.25
N HIS A 267 10.94 -16.14 -2.54
CA HIS A 267 11.38 -15.40 -3.72
C HIS A 267 12.32 -14.23 -3.42
N ALA A 268 12.60 -13.92 -2.15
CA ALA A 268 13.47 -12.81 -1.79
C ALA A 268 14.83 -12.88 -2.48
N GLN A 269 15.20 -11.80 -3.16
CA GLN A 269 16.52 -11.69 -3.80
C GLN A 269 17.61 -11.50 -2.75
N ARG A 270 18.70 -12.25 -2.90
CA ARG A 270 19.92 -12.11 -2.11
C ARG A 270 20.83 -11.06 -2.76
N ARG A 271 20.39 -9.80 -2.83
CA ARG A 271 21.25 -8.71 -3.31
C ARG A 271 22.00 -8.09 -2.13
N PRO A 272 23.33 -7.95 -2.20
CA PRO A 272 24.04 -7.04 -1.31
C PRO A 272 23.51 -5.62 -1.56
N HIS A 273 23.38 -4.80 -0.51
CA HIS A 273 23.21 -3.37 -0.68
C HIS A 273 24.39 -2.86 -1.54
N GLU A 274 24.13 -2.43 -2.75
CA GLU A 274 25.07 -1.53 -3.41
C GLU A 274 24.95 -0.20 -2.67
N THR A 275 25.85 0.00 -1.71
CA THR A 275 26.08 1.33 -1.14
C THR A 275 26.41 2.24 -2.32
N ALA A 276 25.60 3.29 -2.53
CA ALA A 276 25.90 4.35 -3.46
C ALA A 276 27.21 5.05 -2.99
N ALA A 277 28.33 4.41 -3.32
CA ALA A 277 29.67 4.95 -3.14
C ALA A 277 30.16 5.38 -4.53
N GLY A 278 30.03 6.67 -4.82
CA GLY A 278 30.86 7.36 -5.81
C GLY A 278 30.17 7.62 -7.15
N ALA A 279 29.51 8.73 -7.29
CA ALA A 279 29.63 9.58 -8.47
C ALA A 279 29.59 11.05 -8.04
#